data_a273c69f761986825071cd1fef75b888
#
_entry.id   a273c69f761986825071cd1fef75b888
#
_cell.length_a   1.000
_cell.length_b   1.000
_cell.length_c   1.000
_cell.angle_alpha   90.00
_cell.angle_beta   90.00
_cell.angle_gamma   90.00
#
_symmetry.space_group_name_H-M   'P 1'
#
loop_
_entity.id
_entity.type
_entity.pdbx_description
1 polymer ?
#
loop_
_entity_poly.entity_id
_entity_poly.type
_entity_poly.pdbx_seq_one_letter_code
_entity_poly.pdbx_strand_id
1 'polypeptide(L)'
;MKSQMKKQDNKVRVAIVVSHPIQHFVHLYKALALNDDIQLKVFFASKIGAKAYFDKDMNTEIKWASDLLADYDHEFLLEADVIHETGFWQINNPSIVAALKTFDPNVVQLHGYAQLTLLRALMWCTLKRIPVLLWSDSSLLFKRAPWKQFLKDRLLPRLLNFFHG
;
A
#
# COMPACT_ATOMS: atom_id res chain seq x y z
N MET A 1 22.37 26.18 7.66
CA MET A 1 22.34 24.72 7.88
C MET A 1 21.49 24.30 9.07
N LYS A 2 21.57 24.89 10.26
CA LYS A 2 20.77 24.51 11.45
C LYS A 2 19.24 24.68 11.31
N SER A 3 18.75 25.59 10.47
CA SER A 3 17.31 25.85 10.24
C SER A 3 16.63 24.77 9.37
N GLN A 4 17.35 24.22 8.38
CA GLN A 4 16.82 23.17 7.53
C GLN A 4 16.77 21.81 8.24
N MET A 5 17.75 21.50 9.12
CA MET A 5 17.72 20.27 9.93
C MET A 5 16.55 20.28 10.91
N LYS A 6 16.17 21.42 11.50
CA LYS A 6 15.02 21.49 12.42
C LYS A 6 13.65 21.33 11.73
N LYS A 7 13.54 21.62 10.42
CA LYS A 7 12.31 21.48 9.64
C LYS A 7 12.02 20.00 9.27
N GLN A 8 13.06 19.16 9.23
CA GLN A 8 12.92 17.75 8.91
C GLN A 8 12.40 16.90 10.09
N ASP A 9 12.67 17.33 11.32
CA ASP A 9 12.26 16.64 12.56
C ASP A 9 10.75 16.75 12.88
N ASN A 10 9.99 17.58 12.17
CA ASN A 10 8.59 17.90 12.48
C ASN A 10 7.59 17.41 11.40
N LYS A 11 8.06 16.69 10.37
CA LYS A 11 7.18 16.15 9.33
C LYS A 11 6.44 14.92 9.82
N VAL A 12 5.15 14.82 9.45
CA VAL A 12 4.38 13.59 9.66
C VAL A 12 4.85 12.52 8.67
N ARG A 13 5.41 11.42 9.17
CA ARG A 13 5.84 10.29 8.35
C ARG A 13 4.64 9.42 8.00
N VAL A 14 4.29 9.42 6.71
CA VAL A 14 3.16 8.67 6.15
C VAL A 14 3.70 7.51 5.33
N ALA A 15 3.41 6.29 5.73
CA ALA A 15 3.67 5.10 4.94
C ALA A 15 2.39 4.67 4.21
N ILE A 16 2.48 4.41 2.91
CA ILE A 16 1.41 3.80 2.13
C ILE A 16 1.86 2.39 1.74
N VAL A 17 1.05 1.37 2.02
CA VAL A 17 1.33 -0.01 1.62
C VAL A 17 0.30 -0.45 0.59
N VAL A 18 0.79 -0.84 -0.58
CA VAL A 18 -0.04 -1.20 -1.73
C VAL A 18 0.54 -2.42 -2.45
N SER A 19 -0.31 -3.21 -3.09
CA SER A 19 0.11 -4.43 -3.78
C SER A 19 1.09 -4.17 -4.93
N HIS A 20 0.82 -3.16 -5.77
CA HIS A 20 1.60 -2.82 -6.96
C HIS A 20 1.32 -1.37 -7.37
N PRO A 21 2.13 -0.75 -8.24
CA PRO A 21 1.85 0.57 -8.80
C PRO A 21 0.50 0.61 -9.51
N ILE A 22 -0.36 1.54 -9.10
CA ILE A 22 -1.70 1.71 -9.66
C ILE A 22 -1.85 3.15 -10.14
N GLN A 23 -2.11 3.32 -11.43
CA GLN A 23 -2.07 4.63 -12.12
C GLN A 23 -2.92 5.71 -11.45
N HIS A 24 -4.15 5.39 -11.05
CA HIS A 24 -5.07 6.39 -10.50
C HIS A 24 -4.67 6.93 -9.11
N PHE A 25 -3.75 6.25 -8.40
CA PHE A 25 -3.22 6.74 -7.12
C PHE A 25 -1.96 7.60 -7.25
N VAL A 26 -1.29 7.60 -8.40
CA VAL A 26 -0.03 8.34 -8.60
C VAL A 26 -0.21 9.82 -8.33
N HIS A 27 -1.33 10.42 -8.77
CA HIS A 27 -1.61 11.84 -8.51
C HIS A 27 -1.74 12.14 -7.01
N LEU A 28 -2.34 11.25 -6.24
CA LEU A 28 -2.43 11.36 -4.79
C LEU A 28 -1.02 11.29 -4.15
N TYR A 29 -0.19 10.33 -4.56
CA TYR A 29 1.17 10.19 -4.02
C TYR A 29 2.02 11.43 -4.31
N LYS A 30 1.97 11.95 -5.55
CA LYS A 30 2.67 13.18 -5.92
C LYS A 30 2.18 14.39 -5.11
N ALA A 31 0.87 14.54 -4.94
CA ALA A 31 0.30 15.63 -4.16
C ALA A 31 0.73 15.55 -2.67
N LEU A 32 0.74 14.35 -2.07
CA LEU A 32 1.22 14.15 -0.71
C LEU A 32 2.74 14.43 -0.58
N ALA A 33 3.53 14.03 -1.57
CA ALA A 33 4.97 14.26 -1.58
C ALA A 33 5.35 15.74 -1.70
N LEU A 34 4.50 16.56 -2.34
CA LEU A 34 4.69 18.00 -2.45
C LEU A 34 4.36 18.76 -1.15
N ASN A 35 3.69 18.12 -0.20
CA ASN A 35 3.34 18.76 1.07
C ASN A 35 4.57 18.81 1.99
N ASP A 36 4.96 20.03 2.37
CA ASP A 36 6.12 20.28 3.22
C ASP A 36 6.02 19.68 4.64
N ASP A 37 4.82 19.41 5.12
CA ASP A 37 4.56 18.85 6.45
C ASP A 37 4.51 17.32 6.45
N ILE A 38 4.60 16.68 5.27
CA ILE A 38 4.53 15.24 5.09
C ILE A 38 5.88 14.70 4.60
N GLN A 39 6.32 13.60 5.20
CA GLN A 39 7.33 12.72 4.66
C GLN A 39 6.64 11.44 4.19
N LEU A 40 6.35 11.37 2.90
CA LEU A 40 5.70 10.20 2.30
C LEU A 40 6.72 9.12 1.94
N LYS A 41 6.34 7.84 2.16
CA LYS A 41 6.97 6.69 1.52
C LYS A 41 5.93 5.64 1.11
N VAL A 42 5.97 5.23 -0.16
CA VAL A 42 5.05 4.22 -0.71
C VAL A 42 5.79 2.88 -0.83
N PHE A 43 5.27 1.84 -0.18
CA PHE A 43 5.81 0.48 -0.22
C PHE A 43 4.99 -0.38 -1.19
N PHE A 44 5.63 -0.88 -2.24
CA PHE A 44 5.03 -1.76 -3.23
C PHE A 44 5.38 -3.22 -2.95
N ALA A 45 4.36 -4.06 -2.82
CA ALA A 45 4.53 -5.49 -2.57
C ALA A 45 4.97 -6.27 -3.82
N SER A 46 4.70 -5.76 -5.03
CA SER A 46 5.14 -6.37 -6.29
C SER A 46 5.46 -5.33 -7.35
N LYS A 47 6.17 -5.74 -8.39
CA LYS A 47 6.51 -4.92 -9.56
C LYS A 47 5.49 -5.05 -10.71
N ILE A 48 4.36 -5.68 -10.48
CA ILE A 48 3.28 -5.78 -11.48
C ILE A 48 2.89 -4.37 -11.93
N GLY A 49 2.84 -4.13 -13.25
CA GLY A 49 2.47 -2.83 -13.82
C GLY A 49 3.53 -1.72 -13.68
N ALA A 50 4.67 -1.96 -13.01
CA ALA A 50 5.76 -0.96 -12.92
C ALA A 50 6.48 -0.73 -14.26
N LYS A 51 6.39 -1.69 -15.17
CA LYS A 51 6.94 -1.61 -16.53
C LYS A 51 5.82 -1.81 -17.54
N ALA A 52 6.03 -1.31 -18.77
CA ALA A 52 5.17 -1.67 -19.89
C ALA A 52 5.06 -3.21 -19.97
N TYR A 53 3.87 -3.73 -20.05
CA TYR A 53 3.63 -5.15 -20.20
C TYR A 53 2.69 -5.41 -21.36
N PHE A 54 2.86 -6.59 -21.99
CA PHE A 54 1.98 -7.04 -23.05
C PHE A 54 0.75 -7.70 -22.42
N ASP A 55 -0.41 -7.06 -22.62
CA ASP A 55 -1.69 -7.62 -22.21
C ASP A 55 -2.12 -8.67 -23.24
N LYS A 56 -2.17 -9.94 -22.84
CA LYS A 56 -2.54 -11.05 -23.70
C LYS A 56 -4.01 -11.04 -24.10
N ASP A 57 -4.88 -10.54 -23.23
CA ASP A 57 -6.32 -10.51 -23.47
C ASP A 57 -6.70 -9.38 -24.44
N MET A 58 -5.99 -8.26 -24.37
CA MET A 58 -6.16 -7.12 -25.26
C MET A 58 -5.21 -7.15 -26.46
N ASN A 59 -4.28 -8.12 -26.54
CA ASN A 59 -3.27 -8.28 -27.57
C ASN A 59 -2.51 -6.97 -27.89
N THR A 60 -2.20 -6.19 -26.86
CA THR A 60 -1.53 -4.89 -26.99
C THR A 60 -0.49 -4.68 -25.89
N GLU A 61 0.55 -3.90 -26.22
CA GLU A 61 1.51 -3.44 -25.23
C GLU A 61 0.93 -2.25 -24.49
N ILE A 62 0.65 -2.41 -23.20
CA ILE A 62 0.20 -1.31 -22.35
C ILE A 62 1.43 -0.53 -21.89
N LYS A 63 1.62 0.65 -22.48
CA LYS A 63 2.57 1.66 -22.01
C LYS A 63 1.81 2.73 -21.25
N TRP A 64 2.11 2.85 -19.97
CA TRP A 64 1.54 3.96 -19.21
C TRP A 64 2.12 5.28 -19.73
N ALA A 65 1.26 6.25 -19.99
CA ALA A 65 1.66 7.57 -20.53
C ALA A 65 2.45 8.41 -19.52
N SER A 66 2.50 8.02 -18.25
CA SER A 66 3.23 8.71 -17.20
C SER A 66 4.14 7.73 -16.46
N ASP A 67 5.28 8.21 -15.99
CA ASP A 67 6.12 7.46 -15.06
C ASP A 67 5.37 7.30 -13.72
N LEU A 68 4.95 6.06 -13.44
CA LEU A 68 4.17 5.72 -12.26
C LEU A 68 4.95 5.87 -10.96
N LEU A 69 6.27 5.97 -11.05
CA LEU A 69 7.19 5.96 -9.91
C LEU A 69 7.90 7.30 -9.69
N ALA A 70 7.66 8.30 -10.57
CA ALA A 70 8.30 9.60 -10.48
C ALA A 70 7.67 10.50 -9.42
N ASP A 71 8.49 11.41 -8.86
CA ASP A 71 8.09 12.54 -8.02
C ASP A 71 7.55 12.18 -6.61
N TYR A 72 7.80 10.96 -6.12
CA TYR A 72 7.55 10.58 -4.72
C TYR A 72 8.50 9.47 -4.27
N ASP A 73 8.81 9.41 -2.96
CA ASP A 73 9.65 8.35 -2.39
C ASP A 73 8.89 7.03 -2.35
N HIS A 74 9.50 6.00 -2.88
CA HIS A 74 8.92 4.66 -2.93
C HIS A 74 9.97 3.57 -2.73
N GLU A 75 9.50 2.40 -2.33
CA GLU A 75 10.34 1.23 -2.14
C GLU A 75 9.59 -0.03 -2.58
N PHE A 76 10.23 -0.87 -3.39
CA PHE A 76 9.77 -2.22 -3.63
C PHE A 76 10.27 -3.13 -2.52
N LEU A 77 9.36 -3.90 -1.91
CA LEU A 77 9.72 -4.86 -0.88
C LEU A 77 10.63 -5.96 -1.45
N LEU A 78 11.44 -6.60 -0.60
CA LEU A 78 12.47 -7.55 -1.04
C LEU A 78 11.93 -8.66 -1.94
N GLU A 79 10.70 -9.12 -1.69
CA GLU A 79 10.06 -10.21 -2.44
C GLU A 79 9.32 -9.72 -3.70
N ALA A 80 9.33 -8.42 -4.00
CA ALA A 80 8.52 -7.83 -5.07
C ALA A 80 8.85 -8.36 -6.47
N ASP A 81 10.08 -8.81 -6.70
CA ASP A 81 10.54 -9.32 -8.00
C ASP A 81 9.96 -10.70 -8.35
N VAL A 82 9.62 -11.50 -7.36
CA VAL A 82 9.12 -12.87 -7.56
C VAL A 82 7.59 -12.97 -7.49
N ILE A 83 6.91 -11.84 -7.22
CA ILE A 83 5.45 -11.77 -7.13
C ILE A 83 4.89 -11.31 -8.47
N HIS A 84 4.17 -12.22 -9.16
CA HIS A 84 3.60 -12.01 -10.49
C HIS A 84 2.06 -12.00 -10.51
N GLU A 85 1.41 -12.21 -9.36
CA GLU A 85 -0.04 -12.23 -9.20
C GLU A 85 -0.47 -11.44 -7.96
N THR A 86 -1.70 -10.91 -7.96
CA THR A 86 -2.22 -10.03 -6.88
C THR A 86 -3.11 -10.76 -5.88
N GLY A 87 -3.13 -12.08 -5.88
CA GLY A 87 -3.97 -12.89 -4.97
C GLY A 87 -3.59 -12.75 -3.49
N PHE A 88 -4.47 -13.29 -2.62
CA PHE A 88 -4.31 -13.23 -1.17
C PHE A 88 -2.99 -13.83 -0.67
N TRP A 89 -2.64 -15.02 -1.18
CA TRP A 89 -1.44 -15.75 -0.79
C TRP A 89 -0.20 -15.32 -1.55
N GLN A 90 -0.37 -14.80 -2.78
CA GLN A 90 0.70 -14.38 -3.66
C GLN A 90 1.38 -13.09 -3.16
N ILE A 91 0.57 -12.11 -2.73
CA ILE A 91 1.11 -10.88 -2.10
C ILE A 91 1.50 -11.20 -0.65
N ASN A 92 2.68 -11.75 -0.48
CA ASN A 92 3.24 -12.19 0.80
C ASN A 92 4.70 -11.73 0.96
N ASN A 93 4.89 -10.56 1.53
CA ASN A 93 6.18 -9.94 1.78
C ASN A 93 6.46 -9.89 3.30
N PRO A 94 7.18 -10.85 3.88
CA PRO A 94 7.64 -10.76 5.26
C PRO A 94 8.49 -9.53 5.55
N SER A 95 9.22 -9.00 4.57
CA SER A 95 10.07 -7.82 4.67
C SER A 95 9.33 -6.54 5.02
N ILE A 96 7.99 -6.46 4.83
CA ILE A 96 7.20 -5.26 5.14
C ILE A 96 7.39 -4.76 6.58
N VAL A 97 7.49 -5.68 7.54
CA VAL A 97 7.67 -5.32 8.96
C VAL A 97 9.02 -4.63 9.18
N ALA A 98 10.08 -5.12 8.55
CA ALA A 98 11.40 -4.50 8.64
C ALA A 98 11.41 -3.13 7.94
N ALA A 99 10.79 -3.02 6.77
CA ALA A 99 10.67 -1.78 6.01
C ALA A 99 9.92 -0.69 6.80
N LEU A 100 8.76 -1.03 7.38
CA LEU A 100 7.99 -0.12 8.24
C LEU A 100 8.76 0.26 9.50
N LYS A 101 9.46 -0.68 10.13
CA LYS A 101 10.30 -0.39 11.31
C LYS A 101 11.43 0.58 10.98
N THR A 102 12.05 0.46 9.82
CA THR A 102 13.13 1.36 9.38
C THR A 102 12.62 2.76 9.06
N PHE A 103 11.46 2.87 8.41
CA PHE A 103 10.85 4.15 8.09
C PHE A 103 10.23 4.84 9.31
N ASP A 104 9.79 4.07 10.32
CA ASP A 104 9.19 4.53 11.57
C ASP A 104 8.01 5.50 11.35
N PRO A 105 6.91 5.07 10.70
CA PRO A 105 5.81 5.95 10.31
C PRO A 105 4.99 6.42 11.52
N ASN A 106 4.44 7.64 11.42
CA ASN A 106 3.45 8.15 12.36
C ASN A 106 2.04 7.66 12.04
N VAL A 107 1.78 7.34 10.75
CA VAL A 107 0.52 6.79 10.25
C VAL A 107 0.79 5.88 9.07
N VAL A 108 0.02 4.80 8.95
CA VAL A 108 0.11 3.86 7.83
C VAL A 108 -1.22 3.81 7.09
N GLN A 109 -1.19 4.02 5.77
CA GLN A 109 -2.35 3.80 4.91
C GLN A 109 -2.22 2.46 4.19
N LEU A 110 -3.24 1.62 4.28
CA LEU A 110 -3.32 0.34 3.59
C LEU A 110 -4.29 0.41 2.42
N HIS A 111 -3.85 0.01 1.24
CA HIS A 111 -4.72 -0.14 0.07
C HIS A 111 -5.33 -1.54 0.04
N GLY A 112 -6.41 -1.72 0.79
CA GLY A 112 -7.10 -2.99 0.97
C GLY A 112 -6.65 -3.75 2.23
N TYR A 113 -7.23 -4.94 2.40
CA TYR A 113 -6.97 -5.84 3.53
C TYR A 113 -6.90 -7.32 3.13
N ALA A 114 -7.14 -7.61 1.85
CA ALA A 114 -7.30 -8.98 1.37
C ALA A 114 -5.98 -9.59 0.84
N GLN A 115 -4.85 -9.30 1.52
CA GLN A 115 -3.52 -9.78 1.14
C GLN A 115 -2.65 -9.95 2.38
N LEU A 116 -1.78 -10.96 2.41
CA LEU A 116 -0.95 -11.26 3.58
C LEU A 116 -0.01 -10.13 3.98
N THR A 117 0.59 -9.44 3.02
CA THR A 117 1.47 -8.29 3.28
C THR A 117 0.72 -7.19 4.03
N LEU A 118 -0.50 -6.85 3.60
CA LEU A 118 -1.32 -5.82 4.25
C LEU A 118 -1.75 -6.24 5.65
N LEU A 119 -2.10 -7.53 5.85
CA LEU A 119 -2.41 -8.06 7.18
C LEU A 119 -1.20 -8.05 8.11
N ARG A 120 0.02 -8.33 7.62
CA ARG A 120 1.26 -8.21 8.40
C ARG A 120 1.50 -6.76 8.82
N ALA A 121 1.33 -5.81 7.89
CA ALA A 121 1.45 -4.39 8.18
C ALA A 121 0.43 -3.95 9.24
N LEU A 122 -0.85 -4.34 9.06
CA LEU A 122 -1.91 -4.05 10.03
C LEU A 122 -1.58 -4.59 11.43
N MET A 123 -1.17 -5.85 11.51
CA MET A 123 -0.84 -6.49 12.78
C MET A 123 0.33 -5.80 13.48
N TRP A 124 1.38 -5.43 12.72
CA TRP A 124 2.51 -4.68 13.26
C TRP A 124 2.09 -3.29 13.76
N CYS A 125 1.29 -2.55 12.98
CA CYS A 125 0.77 -1.23 13.39
C CYS A 125 -0.06 -1.33 14.67
N THR A 126 -0.94 -2.33 14.76
CA THR A 126 -1.76 -2.58 15.96
C THR A 126 -0.89 -2.81 17.20
N LEU A 127 0.13 -3.67 17.08
CA LEU A 127 1.07 -3.95 18.19
C LEU A 127 1.87 -2.71 18.60
N LYS A 128 2.18 -1.84 17.65
CA LYS A 128 2.92 -0.58 17.88
C LYS A 128 2.03 0.61 18.21
N ARG A 129 0.70 0.44 18.17
CA ARG A 129 -0.30 1.52 18.35
C ARG A 129 -0.15 2.66 17.33
N ILE A 130 0.27 2.31 16.11
CA ILE A 130 0.36 3.25 15.00
C ILE A 130 -1.01 3.34 14.32
N PRO A 131 -1.57 4.54 14.13
CA PRO A 131 -2.84 4.73 13.42
C PRO A 131 -2.80 4.15 12.01
N VAL A 132 -3.89 3.48 11.62
CA VAL A 132 -4.02 2.87 10.30
C VAL A 132 -5.25 3.43 9.59
N LEU A 133 -5.05 3.95 8.38
CA LEU A 133 -6.09 4.34 7.45
C LEU A 133 -6.32 3.22 6.44
N LEU A 134 -7.57 2.89 6.17
CA LEU A 134 -7.92 1.89 5.17
C LEU A 134 -8.52 2.56 3.94
N TRP A 135 -7.89 2.34 2.79
CA TRP A 135 -8.52 2.60 1.49
C TRP A 135 -8.97 1.27 0.89
N SER A 136 -10.27 1.07 0.73
CA SER A 136 -10.80 -0.17 0.19
C SER A 136 -11.95 0.10 -0.78
N ASP A 137 -11.75 -0.30 -2.03
CA ASP A 137 -12.82 -0.36 -3.04
C ASP A 137 -13.56 -1.68 -2.90
N SER A 138 -14.68 -1.70 -2.17
CA SER A 138 -15.52 -2.89 -2.08
C SER A 138 -16.76 -2.71 -2.94
N SER A 139 -16.83 -3.44 -4.06
CA SER A 139 -18.05 -3.53 -4.87
C SER A 139 -18.92 -4.69 -4.41
N LEU A 140 -20.21 -4.42 -4.19
CA LEU A 140 -21.23 -5.44 -3.93
C LEU A 140 -21.61 -6.22 -5.22
N LEU A 141 -21.11 -5.79 -6.38
CA LEU A 141 -21.44 -6.37 -7.70
C LEU A 141 -20.85 -7.76 -7.91
N PHE A 142 -19.78 -8.13 -7.18
CA PHE A 142 -19.18 -9.46 -7.30
C PHE A 142 -19.88 -10.47 -6.38
N LYS A 143 -20.59 -11.42 -6.99
CA LYS A 143 -21.15 -12.59 -6.27
C LYS A 143 -20.01 -13.41 -5.67
N ARG A 144 -19.90 -13.42 -4.36
CA ARG A 144 -18.95 -14.26 -3.63
C ARG A 144 -19.64 -15.54 -3.16
N ALA A 145 -18.87 -16.62 -3.00
CA ALA A 145 -19.39 -17.83 -2.40
C ALA A 145 -19.98 -17.53 -0.99
N PRO A 146 -21.16 -18.06 -0.62
CA PRO A 146 -21.87 -17.70 0.61
C PRO A 146 -21.02 -17.82 1.88
N TRP A 147 -20.17 -18.85 1.98
CA TRP A 147 -19.30 -19.05 3.13
C TRP A 147 -18.21 -17.95 3.25
N LYS A 148 -17.70 -17.44 2.11
CA LYS A 148 -16.74 -16.31 2.10
C LYS A 148 -17.43 -15.03 2.54
N GLN A 149 -18.68 -14.84 2.16
CA GLN A 149 -19.48 -13.69 2.59
C GLN A 149 -19.73 -13.76 4.11
N PHE A 150 -20.17 -14.91 4.62
CA PHE A 150 -20.37 -15.12 6.05
C PHE A 150 -19.11 -14.85 6.88
N LEU A 151 -17.95 -15.36 6.41
CA LEU A 151 -16.68 -15.15 7.10
C LEU A 151 -16.29 -13.66 7.09
N LYS A 152 -16.50 -12.99 5.95
CA LYS A 152 -16.27 -11.55 5.83
C LYS A 152 -17.15 -10.77 6.81
N ASP A 153 -18.46 -11.04 6.83
CA ASP A 153 -19.43 -10.29 7.64
C ASP A 153 -19.16 -10.47 9.15
N ARG A 154 -18.57 -11.61 9.54
CA ARG A 154 -18.22 -11.86 10.94
C ARG A 154 -16.85 -11.35 11.35
N LEU A 155 -15.86 -11.38 10.45
CA LEU A 155 -14.48 -10.97 10.75
C LEU A 155 -14.22 -9.50 10.42
N LEU A 156 -14.83 -8.99 9.37
CA LEU A 156 -14.57 -7.62 8.90
C LEU A 156 -14.90 -6.55 9.96
N PRO A 157 -16.03 -6.59 10.68
CA PRO A 157 -16.31 -5.60 11.73
C PRO A 157 -15.25 -5.62 12.84
N ARG A 158 -14.74 -6.80 13.19
CA ARG A 158 -13.65 -6.92 14.18
C ARG A 158 -12.33 -6.38 13.65
N LEU A 159 -12.04 -6.63 12.36
CA LEU A 159 -10.87 -6.10 11.70
C LEU A 159 -10.93 -4.58 11.59
N LEU A 160 -12.10 -4.03 11.23
CA LEU A 160 -12.31 -2.60 11.07
C LEU A 160 -12.14 -1.82 12.39
N ASN A 161 -12.35 -2.45 13.53
CA ASN A 161 -12.09 -1.82 14.84
C ASN A 161 -10.61 -1.50 15.09
N PHE A 162 -9.69 -2.02 14.27
CA PHE A 162 -8.25 -1.70 14.33
C PHE A 162 -7.87 -0.50 13.45
N PHE A 163 -8.77 -0.03 12.58
CA PHE A 163 -8.52 1.14 11.74
C PHE A 163 -9.01 2.40 12.46
N HIS A 164 -8.21 3.45 12.32
CA HIS A 164 -8.52 4.80 12.80
C HIS A 164 -8.83 5.68 11.60
N GLY A 165 -10.09 5.95 11.34
CA GLY A 165 -10.48 6.77 10.20
C GLY A 165 -11.97 6.82 10.02
#